data_0888d8ce266e1afa3d152f4527e77403
#
_entry.id   0888d8ce266e1afa3d152f4527e77403
#
_cell.length_a   1.000
_cell.length_b   1.000
_cell.length_c   1.000
_cell.angle_alpha   90.00
_cell.angle_beta   90.00
_cell.angle_gamma   90.00
#
_symmetry.space_group_name_H-M   'P 1'
#
loop_
_entity.id
_entity.type
_entity.pdbx_description
1 polymer ?
#
loop_
_entity_poly.entity_id
_entity_poly.type
_entity_poly.pdbx_seq_one_letter_code
_entity_poly.pdbx_strand_id
1 'polypeptide(L)'
;MDFLSWWQTLPSKMDPVLISIGPLTIYWYSTMYLVAFGVVYILCSQKIKQNKFNKINLEQFEDLLSWCFIGLLIGARFGYVIFYNFEYYLSNPLEILLPFKYYNGNWIFTGIAGMSYHGGVIGVVTAIWLFSRKVKLHLFELA
;
A
#
# COMPACT_ATOMS: atom_id res chain seq x y z
N MET A 1 -35.42 4.26 -20.49
CA MET A 1 -34.23 3.64 -19.88
C MET A 1 -34.59 3.33 -18.44
N ASP A 2 -34.69 2.08 -18.08
CA ASP A 2 -35.09 1.70 -16.74
C ASP A 2 -33.95 2.01 -15.77
N PHE A 3 -34.29 2.43 -14.54
CA PHE A 3 -33.32 2.75 -13.49
C PHE A 3 -32.28 1.64 -13.31
N LEU A 4 -32.70 0.38 -13.40
CA LEU A 4 -31.81 -0.78 -13.29
C LEU A 4 -30.78 -0.85 -14.41
N SER A 5 -31.17 -0.60 -15.65
CA SER A 5 -30.24 -0.61 -16.78
C SER A 5 -29.22 0.55 -16.71
N TRP A 6 -29.67 1.71 -16.23
CA TRP A 6 -28.80 2.86 -15.98
C TRP A 6 -27.78 2.53 -14.88
N TRP A 7 -28.22 1.97 -13.76
CA TRP A 7 -27.36 1.58 -12.63
C TRP A 7 -26.30 0.54 -13.04
N GLN A 8 -26.72 -0.48 -13.81
CA GLN A 8 -25.81 -1.53 -14.28
C GLN A 8 -24.74 -1.03 -15.27
N THR A 9 -25.06 0.01 -16.04
CA THR A 9 -24.13 0.60 -17.03
C THR A 9 -23.31 1.75 -16.47
N LEU A 10 -23.58 2.22 -15.26
CA LEU A 10 -22.88 3.34 -14.63
C LEU A 10 -21.36 3.09 -14.51
N PRO A 11 -20.88 1.92 -14.02
CA PRO A 11 -19.45 1.66 -13.90
C PRO A 11 -18.71 1.68 -15.23
N SER A 12 -19.34 1.23 -16.32
CA SER A 12 -18.72 1.21 -17.66
C SER A 12 -18.64 2.59 -18.32
N LYS A 13 -19.39 3.57 -17.80
CA LYS A 13 -19.38 4.96 -18.29
C LYS A 13 -18.50 5.89 -17.49
N MET A 14 -17.99 5.44 -16.32
CA MET A 14 -17.11 6.25 -15.49
C MET A 14 -15.68 6.15 -16.01
N ASP A 15 -15.06 7.30 -16.25
CA ASP A 15 -13.64 7.35 -16.54
C ASP A 15 -12.84 7.00 -15.27
N PRO A 16 -12.06 5.91 -15.27
CA PRO A 16 -11.25 5.55 -14.11
C PRO A 16 -10.08 6.52 -13.86
N VAL A 17 -9.74 7.36 -14.84
CA VAL A 17 -8.66 8.32 -14.75
C VAL A 17 -9.16 9.59 -14.10
N LEU A 18 -8.51 10.02 -13.01
CA LEU A 18 -8.78 11.30 -12.37
C LEU A 18 -8.09 12.43 -13.12
N ILE A 19 -6.80 12.28 -13.39
CA ILE A 19 -5.99 13.27 -14.10
C ILE A 19 -4.81 12.59 -14.79
N SER A 20 -4.43 13.12 -15.96
CA SER A 20 -3.28 12.64 -16.73
C SER A 20 -2.36 13.80 -17.06
N ILE A 21 -1.11 13.75 -16.58
CA ILE A 21 -0.09 14.78 -16.79
C ILE A 21 1.13 14.12 -17.46
N GLY A 22 1.21 14.19 -18.78
CA GLY A 22 2.25 13.52 -19.54
C GLY A 22 2.24 11.99 -19.32
N PRO A 23 3.34 11.36 -18.90
CA PRO A 23 3.40 9.93 -18.67
C PRO A 23 2.77 9.48 -17.34
N LEU A 24 2.40 10.44 -16.46
CA LEU A 24 1.82 10.16 -15.14
C LEU A 24 0.30 10.20 -15.22
N THR A 25 -0.32 9.03 -15.00
CA THR A 25 -1.78 8.89 -14.92
C THR A 25 -2.20 8.57 -13.50
N ILE A 26 -3.04 9.40 -12.92
CA ILE A 26 -3.60 9.24 -11.57
C ILE A 26 -5.02 8.72 -11.71
N TYR A 27 -5.32 7.62 -11.04
CA TYR A 27 -6.62 6.96 -11.05
C TYR A 27 -7.44 7.33 -9.82
N TRP A 28 -8.76 7.42 -9.97
CA TRP A 28 -9.70 7.59 -8.86
C TRP A 28 -9.47 6.56 -7.75
N TYR A 29 -9.23 5.31 -8.13
CA TYR A 29 -8.94 4.23 -7.18
C TYR A 29 -7.76 4.56 -6.26
N SER A 30 -6.63 4.98 -6.81
CA SER A 30 -5.45 5.36 -6.04
C SER A 30 -5.71 6.58 -5.14
N THR A 31 -6.44 7.56 -5.65
CA THR A 31 -6.79 8.77 -4.90
C THR A 31 -7.69 8.44 -3.71
N MET A 32 -8.68 7.54 -3.88
CA MET A 32 -9.56 7.13 -2.78
C MET A 32 -8.82 6.38 -1.68
N TYR A 33 -7.76 5.62 -1.99
CA TYR A 33 -6.88 5.06 -0.97
C TYR A 33 -6.17 6.15 -0.16
N LEU A 34 -5.63 7.16 -0.81
CA LEU A 34 -5.00 8.29 -0.10
C LEU A 34 -5.99 9.02 0.81
N VAL A 35 -7.21 9.25 0.32
CA VAL A 35 -8.29 9.83 1.14
C VAL A 35 -8.60 8.95 2.33
N ALA A 36 -8.76 7.64 2.14
CA ALA A 36 -9.03 6.70 3.22
C ALA A 36 -7.93 6.71 4.28
N PHE A 37 -6.66 6.68 3.86
CA PHE A 37 -5.52 6.81 4.78
C PHE A 37 -5.54 8.14 5.54
N GLY A 38 -5.83 9.24 4.86
CA GLY A 38 -5.96 10.56 5.48
C GLY A 38 -7.07 10.61 6.54
N VAL A 39 -8.23 10.04 6.25
CA VAL A 39 -9.36 9.94 7.21
C VAL A 39 -8.97 9.11 8.42
N VAL A 40 -8.36 7.92 8.22
CA VAL A 40 -7.89 7.07 9.33
C VAL A 40 -6.87 7.82 10.19
N TYR A 41 -5.89 8.49 9.56
CA TYR A 41 -4.90 9.28 10.28
C TYR A 41 -5.54 10.37 11.15
N ILE A 42 -6.46 11.16 10.57
CA ILE A 42 -7.17 12.24 11.28
C ILE A 42 -7.97 11.68 12.46
N LEU A 43 -8.75 10.62 12.26
CA LEU A 43 -9.59 10.04 13.30
C LEU A 43 -8.76 9.44 14.43
N CYS A 44 -7.70 8.70 14.13
CA CYS A 44 -6.82 8.12 15.15
C CYS A 44 -6.05 9.20 15.90
N SER A 45 -5.48 10.17 15.21
CA SER A 45 -4.74 11.26 15.84
C SER A 45 -5.63 12.13 16.76
N GLN A 46 -6.88 12.38 16.37
CA GLN A 46 -7.86 13.07 17.25
C GLN A 46 -8.17 12.26 18.50
N LYS A 47 -8.37 10.95 18.38
CA LYS A 47 -8.63 10.08 19.54
C LYS A 47 -7.43 9.98 20.48
N ILE A 48 -6.21 9.94 19.95
CA ILE A 48 -4.98 9.95 20.75
C ILE A 48 -4.85 11.28 21.49
N LYS A 49 -5.06 12.42 20.83
CA LYS A 49 -5.03 13.76 21.47
C LYS A 49 -6.09 13.93 22.55
N GLN A 50 -7.22 13.22 22.46
CA GLN A 50 -8.28 13.21 23.47
C GLN A 50 -7.99 12.24 24.65
N ASN A 51 -6.79 11.66 24.72
CA ASN A 51 -6.41 10.64 25.71
C ASN A 51 -7.36 9.42 25.77
N LYS A 52 -8.05 9.11 24.67
CA LYS A 52 -8.89 7.92 24.57
C LYS A 52 -8.08 6.64 24.35
N PHE A 53 -6.84 6.77 23.87
CA PHE A 53 -5.86 5.69 23.75
C PHE A 53 -4.72 5.98 24.74
N ASN A 54 -4.81 5.45 25.96
CA ASN A 54 -3.85 5.73 27.03
C ASN A 54 -2.47 5.06 26.84
N LYS A 55 -2.29 4.23 25.81
CA LYS A 55 -1.12 3.36 25.66
C LYS A 55 -0.18 3.77 24.54
N ILE A 56 -0.61 4.62 23.63
CA ILE A 56 0.20 5.09 22.50
C ILE A 56 0.10 6.62 22.39
N ASN A 57 1.23 7.27 22.23
CA ASN A 57 1.27 8.70 21.95
C ASN A 57 1.24 8.96 20.43
N LEU A 58 1.07 10.23 20.03
CA LEU A 58 0.96 10.60 18.63
C LEU A 58 2.23 10.25 17.83
N GLU A 59 3.41 10.47 18.41
CA GLU A 59 4.70 10.15 17.79
C GLU A 59 4.84 8.65 17.51
N GLN A 60 4.49 7.82 18.49
CA GLN A 60 4.50 6.37 18.32
C GLN A 60 3.48 5.89 17.28
N PHE A 61 2.34 6.58 17.16
CA PHE A 61 1.35 6.28 16.12
C PHE A 61 1.87 6.62 14.71
N GLU A 62 2.53 7.76 14.54
CA GLU A 62 3.15 8.16 13.28
C GLU A 62 4.29 7.22 12.88
N ASP A 63 5.10 6.81 13.85
CA ASP A 63 6.11 5.77 13.67
C ASP A 63 5.47 4.45 13.23
N LEU A 64 4.42 3.99 13.89
CA LEU A 64 3.69 2.77 13.54
C LEU A 64 3.18 2.82 12.10
N LEU A 65 2.58 3.94 11.68
CA LEU A 65 2.11 4.11 10.30
C LEU A 65 3.26 4.00 9.29
N SER A 66 4.40 4.60 9.62
CA SER A 66 5.60 4.53 8.78
C SER A 66 6.12 3.08 8.66
N TRP A 67 6.15 2.35 9.77
CA TRP A 67 6.52 0.92 9.77
C TRP A 67 5.53 0.08 8.95
N CYS A 68 4.22 0.32 9.09
CA CYS A 68 3.20 -0.37 8.32
C CYS A 68 3.32 -0.08 6.82
N PHE A 69 3.60 1.16 6.44
CA PHE A 69 3.77 1.54 5.04
C PHE A 69 4.99 0.87 4.41
N ILE A 70 6.13 0.88 5.10
CA ILE A 70 7.35 0.19 4.65
C ILE A 70 7.10 -1.33 4.58
N GLY A 71 6.48 -1.89 5.61
CA GLY A 71 6.13 -3.31 5.65
C GLY A 71 5.20 -3.72 4.52
N LEU A 72 4.20 -2.89 4.21
CA LEU A 72 3.28 -3.09 3.08
C LEU A 72 4.04 -3.17 1.75
N LEU A 73 4.89 -2.19 1.46
CA LEU A 73 5.64 -2.12 0.20
C LEU A 73 6.61 -3.30 0.05
N ILE A 74 7.41 -3.56 1.08
CA ILE A 74 8.37 -4.66 1.09
C ILE A 74 7.63 -6.00 0.97
N GLY A 75 6.63 -6.22 1.81
CA GLY A 75 5.87 -7.46 1.82
C GLY A 75 5.14 -7.71 0.51
N ALA A 76 4.48 -6.70 -0.06
CA ALA A 76 3.79 -6.80 -1.35
C ALA A 76 4.76 -7.15 -2.49
N ARG A 77 5.94 -6.55 -2.50
CA ARG A 77 6.96 -6.81 -3.52
C ARG A 77 7.56 -8.20 -3.39
N PHE A 78 8.04 -8.55 -2.20
CA PHE A 78 8.59 -9.89 -1.97
C PHE A 78 7.54 -11.00 -2.14
N GLY A 79 6.30 -10.76 -1.71
CA GLY A 79 5.21 -11.68 -1.94
C GLY A 79 4.94 -11.91 -3.44
N TYR A 80 5.01 -10.86 -4.26
CA TYR A 80 4.90 -11.01 -5.71
C TYR A 80 6.05 -11.84 -6.30
N VAL A 81 7.28 -11.54 -5.91
CA VAL A 81 8.48 -12.26 -6.35
C VAL A 81 8.38 -13.75 -6.03
N ILE A 82 8.01 -14.08 -4.80
CA ILE A 82 8.01 -15.47 -4.31
C ILE A 82 6.85 -16.28 -4.91
N PHE A 83 5.63 -15.71 -4.94
CA PHE A 83 4.42 -16.48 -5.29
C PHE A 83 4.09 -16.48 -6.78
N TYR A 84 4.55 -15.47 -7.55
CA TYR A 84 4.10 -15.30 -8.94
C TYR A 84 5.22 -15.43 -9.99
N ASN A 85 6.47 -15.03 -9.66
CA ASN A 85 7.54 -14.96 -10.66
C ASN A 85 8.92 -15.34 -10.11
N PHE A 86 8.98 -16.34 -9.25
CA PHE A 86 10.21 -16.71 -8.53
C PHE A 86 11.40 -17.01 -9.44
N GLU A 87 11.20 -17.86 -10.47
CA GLU A 87 12.27 -18.26 -11.40
C GLU A 87 12.82 -17.07 -12.20
N TYR A 88 11.94 -16.18 -12.63
CA TYR A 88 12.34 -14.96 -13.34
C TYR A 88 13.24 -14.06 -12.50
N TYR A 89 12.85 -13.83 -11.24
CA TYR A 89 13.61 -12.94 -10.36
C TYR A 89 14.89 -13.57 -9.79
N LEU A 90 15.00 -14.90 -9.76
CA LEU A 90 16.28 -15.57 -9.50
C LEU A 90 17.31 -15.25 -10.59
N SER A 91 16.87 -15.16 -11.84
CA SER A 91 17.73 -14.80 -12.98
C SER A 91 18.00 -13.29 -13.09
N ASN A 92 17.12 -12.45 -12.50
CA ASN A 92 17.18 -10.99 -12.59
C ASN A 92 17.00 -10.33 -11.21
N PRO A 93 17.92 -10.55 -10.24
CA PRO A 93 17.72 -10.12 -8.85
C PRO A 93 17.66 -8.59 -8.67
N LEU A 94 18.31 -7.83 -9.55
CA LEU A 94 18.27 -6.37 -9.48
C LEU A 94 16.87 -5.80 -9.76
N GLU A 95 16.06 -6.48 -10.56
CA GLU A 95 14.69 -6.06 -10.88
C GLU A 95 13.71 -6.25 -9.70
N ILE A 96 14.13 -6.92 -8.62
CA ILE A 96 13.33 -7.01 -7.40
C ILE A 96 13.14 -5.64 -6.76
N LEU A 97 14.21 -4.84 -6.73
CA LEU A 97 14.23 -3.53 -6.07
C LEU A 97 14.11 -2.36 -7.04
N LEU A 98 14.60 -2.52 -8.26
CA LEU A 98 14.62 -1.44 -9.25
C LEU A 98 13.34 -1.43 -10.09
N PRO A 99 12.76 -0.24 -10.32
CA PRO A 99 11.58 -0.07 -11.19
C PRO A 99 11.96 -0.05 -12.68
N PHE A 100 13.07 -0.68 -13.04
CA PHE A 100 13.61 -0.70 -14.38
C PHE A 100 13.82 -2.15 -14.84
N LYS A 101 13.50 -2.42 -16.11
CA LYS A 101 13.86 -3.65 -16.81
C LYS A 101 14.95 -3.39 -17.83
N TYR A 102 15.91 -4.31 -17.90
CA TYR A 102 16.90 -4.30 -18.97
C TYR A 102 16.40 -5.12 -20.17
N TYR A 103 16.10 -4.44 -21.27
CA TYR A 103 15.60 -5.08 -22.47
C TYR A 103 16.27 -4.52 -23.72
N ASN A 104 16.81 -5.41 -24.58
CA ASN A 104 17.49 -5.04 -25.84
C ASN A 104 18.59 -3.96 -25.69
N GLY A 105 19.41 -4.02 -24.65
CA GLY A 105 20.50 -3.06 -24.46
C GLY A 105 20.10 -1.74 -23.77
N ASN A 106 18.80 -1.55 -23.47
CA ASN A 106 18.26 -0.32 -22.88
C ASN A 106 17.56 -0.59 -21.54
N TRP A 107 17.68 0.36 -20.62
CA TRP A 107 16.89 0.37 -19.39
C TRP A 107 15.52 1.02 -19.64
N ILE A 108 14.47 0.25 -19.46
CA ILE A 108 13.09 0.72 -19.62
C ILE A 108 12.47 0.89 -18.24
N PHE A 109 11.93 2.08 -17.96
CA PHE A 109 11.17 2.32 -16.73
C PHE A 109 9.83 1.59 -16.81
N THR A 110 9.64 0.58 -15.95
CA THR A 110 8.40 -0.21 -15.89
C THR A 110 7.54 0.15 -14.69
N GLY A 111 8.02 1.06 -13.85
CA GLY A 111 7.40 1.34 -12.57
C GLY A 111 7.53 0.17 -11.57
N ILE A 112 6.95 0.31 -10.41
CA ILE A 112 6.86 -0.78 -9.41
C ILE A 112 5.64 -1.64 -9.77
N ALA A 113 5.74 -2.38 -10.88
CA ALA A 113 4.73 -3.35 -11.29
C ALA A 113 4.93 -4.67 -10.54
N GLY A 114 3.83 -5.35 -10.23
CA GLY A 114 3.85 -6.64 -9.53
C GLY A 114 3.93 -6.48 -8.02
N MET A 115 2.77 -6.31 -7.40
CA MET A 115 2.59 -6.32 -5.94
C MET A 115 1.55 -7.37 -5.56
N SER A 116 1.84 -8.14 -4.52
CA SER A 116 0.95 -9.17 -3.98
C SER A 116 0.16 -8.62 -2.80
N TYR A 117 -1.16 -8.73 -2.85
CA TYR A 117 -2.02 -8.39 -1.72
C TYR A 117 -1.66 -9.21 -0.46
N HIS A 118 -1.53 -10.52 -0.61
CA HIS A 118 -1.19 -11.41 0.51
C HIS A 118 0.19 -11.07 1.11
N GLY A 119 1.17 -10.80 0.26
CA GLY A 119 2.48 -10.34 0.69
C GLY A 119 2.41 -9.02 1.45
N GLY A 120 1.59 -8.07 1.00
CA GLY A 120 1.35 -6.80 1.68
C GLY A 120 0.76 -6.99 3.07
N VAL A 121 -0.27 -7.84 3.21
CA VAL A 121 -0.87 -8.17 4.53
C VAL A 121 0.16 -8.78 5.48
N ILE A 122 0.93 -9.76 5.02
CA ILE A 122 1.99 -10.38 5.82
C ILE A 122 3.03 -9.34 6.24
N GLY A 123 3.41 -8.45 5.32
CA GLY A 123 4.36 -7.37 5.58
C GLY A 123 3.87 -6.40 6.66
N VAL A 124 2.60 -5.98 6.60
CA VAL A 124 1.99 -5.11 7.63
C VAL A 124 1.94 -5.80 8.99
N VAL A 125 1.46 -7.05 9.04
CA VAL A 125 1.41 -7.81 10.30
C VAL A 125 2.81 -7.97 10.92
N THR A 126 3.80 -8.25 10.09
CA THR A 126 5.20 -8.34 10.52
C THR A 126 5.71 -7.00 11.04
N ALA A 127 5.39 -5.90 10.37
CA ALA A 127 5.78 -4.56 10.78
C ALA A 127 5.17 -4.18 12.15
N ILE A 128 3.88 -4.45 12.35
CA ILE A 128 3.20 -4.21 13.63
C ILE A 128 3.85 -5.06 14.74
N TRP A 129 4.15 -6.32 14.46
CA TRP A 129 4.81 -7.21 15.42
C TRP A 129 6.22 -6.73 15.81
N LEU A 130 7.05 -6.32 14.84
CA LEU A 130 8.37 -5.77 15.10
C LEU A 130 8.28 -4.45 15.87
N PHE A 131 7.35 -3.58 15.50
CA PHE A 131 7.11 -2.33 16.19
C PHE A 131 6.65 -2.54 17.63
N SER A 132 5.73 -3.47 17.88
CA SER A 132 5.24 -3.79 19.23
C SER A 132 6.39 -4.22 20.15
N ARG A 133 7.34 -5.01 19.63
CA ARG A 133 8.55 -5.39 20.37
C ARG A 133 9.47 -4.20 20.66
N LYS A 134 9.62 -3.29 19.70
CA LYS A 134 10.44 -2.07 19.87
C LYS A 134 9.87 -1.17 20.98
N VAL A 135 8.55 -1.00 21.01
CA VAL A 135 7.86 -0.09 21.96
C VAL A 135 7.47 -0.81 23.26
N LYS A 136 7.69 -2.14 23.35
CA LYS A 136 7.31 -2.98 24.51
C LYS A 136 5.80 -2.96 24.82
N LEU A 137 4.96 -2.83 23.81
CA LEU A 137 3.50 -2.92 23.89
C LEU A 137 3.03 -4.27 23.36
N HIS A 138 1.91 -4.77 23.92
CA HIS A 138 1.31 -5.98 23.36
C HIS A 138 0.64 -5.69 22.01
N LEU A 139 0.72 -6.66 21.09
CA LEU A 139 0.15 -6.56 19.75
C LEU A 139 -1.33 -6.14 19.75
N PHE A 140 -2.12 -6.71 20.65
CA PHE A 140 -3.54 -6.40 20.81
C PHE A 140 -3.82 -5.01 21.41
N GLU A 141 -2.81 -4.29 21.86
CA GLU A 141 -2.94 -2.91 22.33
C GLU A 141 -2.73 -1.91 21.19
N LEU A 142 -2.20 -2.37 20.06
CA LEU A 142 -1.93 -1.59 18.85
C LEU A 142 -2.99 -1.80 17.76
N ALA A 143 -3.79 -2.85 17.84
CA ALA A 143 -4.88 -3.17 16.92
C ALA A 143 -6.23 -2.67 17.50
#